data_f765ef7e163b90cfcfaf8870a3d1ca15
#
_entry.id   f765ef7e163b90cfcfaf8870a3d1ca15
#
_cell.length_a   1.000
_cell.length_b   1.000
_cell.length_c   1.000
_cell.angle_alpha   90.00
_cell.angle_beta   90.00
_cell.angle_gamma   90.00
#
_symmetry.space_group_name_H-M   'P 1'
#
loop_
_entity.id
_entity.type
_entity.pdbx_description
1 polymer ?
#
loop_
_entity_poly.entity_id
_entity_poly.type
_entity_poly.pdbx_seq_one_letter_code
_entity_poly.pdbx_strand_id
1 'polypeptide(L)'
;NATYGGPKVVDTRFKCSYDEFGTGMNCDYTAIQEFVKTSIEGAGLDYIPTQDVVIVMANGKRYGGVANLTKSGEGVAICPVSEEPFPNNFVQILRHEAGGHAFGKLADEYSFGGPIDASTASYLKSWQDAGMYLNVSMSSTEFPQPWQELKDRGKISDVYVGGFSCSGGVWRSSENSLM
;
A
#
# COMPACT_ATOMS: atom_id res chain seq x y z
N ASN A 1 -16.84 -15.19 7.59
CA ASN A 1 -18.04 -14.62 6.93
C ASN A 1 -18.38 -13.29 7.61
N ALA A 2 -17.76 -12.20 7.15
CA ALA A 2 -18.19 -10.86 7.52
C ALA A 2 -19.56 -10.61 6.88
N THR A 3 -20.62 -10.77 7.62
CA THR A 3 -21.96 -10.47 7.13
C THR A 3 -22.24 -8.97 7.19
N TYR A 4 -22.66 -8.44 6.07
CA TYR A 4 -23.22 -7.10 5.92
C TYR A 4 -24.37 -6.91 6.95
N GLY A 5 -24.19 -6.03 7.94
CA GLY A 5 -25.25 -5.82 8.92
C GLY A 5 -24.76 -5.58 10.36
N GLY A 6 -23.69 -4.81 10.53
CA GLY A 6 -23.14 -4.45 11.84
C GLY A 6 -21.92 -5.28 12.24
N PRO A 7 -21.14 -4.83 13.22
CA PRO A 7 -19.89 -5.47 13.61
C PRO A 7 -20.18 -6.82 14.26
N LYS A 8 -20.22 -7.89 13.47
CA LYS A 8 -20.04 -9.24 14.00
C LYS A 8 -18.56 -9.52 14.06
N VAL A 9 -18.01 -9.63 15.26
CA VAL A 9 -16.71 -10.23 15.48
C VAL A 9 -16.81 -11.68 15.02
N VAL A 10 -16.27 -11.97 13.84
CA VAL A 10 -16.12 -13.33 13.36
C VAL A 10 -14.71 -13.77 13.73
N ASP A 11 -14.59 -14.81 14.52
CA ASP A 11 -13.32 -15.42 14.85
C ASP A 11 -12.78 -16.11 13.59
N THR A 12 -11.99 -15.36 12.81
CA THR A 12 -11.29 -15.89 11.63
C THR A 12 -9.84 -16.16 12.00
N ARG A 13 -9.17 -17.04 11.27
CA ARG A 13 -7.77 -17.39 11.51
C ARG A 13 -6.85 -16.18 11.60
N PHE A 14 -7.08 -15.14 10.80
CA PHE A 14 -6.28 -13.93 10.76
C PHE A 14 -6.97 -12.74 11.44
N LYS A 15 -8.09 -12.95 12.12
CA LYS A 15 -8.85 -11.93 12.85
C LYS A 15 -9.12 -10.66 12.04
N CYS A 16 -9.33 -10.80 10.75
CA CYS A 16 -9.55 -9.66 9.87
C CYS A 16 -10.88 -8.97 10.19
N SER A 17 -10.85 -7.67 10.43
CA SER A 17 -12.00 -6.83 10.71
C SER A 17 -11.77 -5.42 10.16
N TYR A 18 -12.85 -4.74 9.76
CA TYR A 18 -12.76 -3.32 9.46
C TYR A 18 -12.41 -2.52 10.73
N ASP A 19 -11.65 -1.44 10.54
CA ASP A 19 -11.40 -0.47 11.58
C ASP A 19 -12.72 0.17 12.06
N GLU A 20 -12.66 0.97 13.12
CA GLU A 20 -13.85 1.62 13.71
C GLU A 20 -14.53 2.60 12.74
N PHE A 21 -13.81 3.16 11.79
CA PHE A 21 -14.32 4.08 10.77
C PHE A 21 -14.78 3.34 9.50
N GLY A 22 -14.45 2.06 9.36
CA GLY A 22 -14.76 1.26 8.17
C GLY A 22 -13.95 1.63 6.94
N THR A 23 -12.81 2.30 7.12
CA THR A 23 -11.95 2.81 6.04
C THR A 23 -10.78 1.89 5.71
N GLY A 24 -10.39 1.01 6.62
CA GLY A 24 -9.32 0.05 6.43
C GLY A 24 -9.62 -1.29 7.09
N MET A 25 -8.98 -2.34 6.64
CA MET A 25 -9.10 -3.67 7.20
C MET A 25 -7.84 -4.07 7.97
N ASN A 26 -7.98 -4.29 9.27
CA ASN A 26 -6.92 -4.81 10.12
C ASN A 26 -6.97 -6.34 10.18
N CYS A 27 -5.81 -6.97 10.22
CA CYS A 27 -5.65 -8.40 10.41
C CYS A 27 -4.49 -8.69 11.38
N ASP A 28 -4.41 -9.91 11.87
CA ASP A 28 -3.26 -10.39 12.65
C ASP A 28 -2.10 -10.73 11.70
N TYR A 29 -1.21 -9.76 11.47
CA TYR A 29 -0.08 -9.90 10.55
C TYR A 29 0.90 -10.99 10.97
N THR A 30 1.10 -11.19 12.27
CA THR A 30 1.97 -12.27 12.77
C THR A 30 1.39 -13.62 12.40
N ALA A 31 0.10 -13.83 12.63
CA ALA A 31 -0.57 -15.07 12.27
C ALA A 31 -0.57 -15.32 10.74
N ILE A 32 -0.65 -14.24 9.93
CA ILE A 32 -0.53 -14.35 8.46
C ILE A 32 0.87 -14.82 8.07
N GLN A 33 1.92 -14.16 8.57
CA GLN A 33 3.30 -14.51 8.22
C GLN A 33 3.68 -15.92 8.68
N GLU A 34 3.32 -16.31 9.90
CA GLU A 34 3.54 -17.68 10.40
C GLU A 34 2.82 -18.72 9.55
N PHE A 35 1.59 -18.46 9.16
CA PHE A 35 0.83 -19.36 8.30
C PHE A 35 1.47 -19.52 6.92
N VAL A 36 1.85 -18.40 6.28
CA VAL A 36 2.47 -18.41 4.95
C VAL A 36 3.80 -19.16 5.02
N LYS A 37 4.66 -18.81 5.97
CA LYS A 37 5.95 -19.49 6.18
C LYS A 37 5.78 -20.99 6.34
N THR A 38 4.95 -21.41 7.30
CA THR A 38 4.72 -22.84 7.58
C THR A 38 4.14 -23.57 6.36
N SER A 39 3.26 -22.93 5.59
CA SER A 39 2.63 -23.55 4.42
C SER A 39 3.61 -23.72 3.26
N ILE A 40 4.44 -22.72 2.99
CA ILE A 40 5.43 -22.75 1.91
C ILE A 40 6.56 -23.72 2.24
N GLU A 41 7.12 -23.64 3.45
CA GLU A 41 8.16 -24.55 3.92
C GLU A 41 7.65 -26.00 3.99
N GLY A 42 6.41 -26.20 4.42
CA GLY A 42 5.74 -27.51 4.43
C GLY A 42 5.51 -28.11 3.04
N ALA A 43 5.50 -27.27 2.01
CA ALA A 43 5.47 -27.69 0.61
C ALA A 43 6.88 -27.90 0.00
N GLY A 44 7.93 -27.74 0.78
CA GLY A 44 9.32 -27.88 0.33
C GLY A 44 9.83 -26.70 -0.50
N LEU A 45 9.22 -25.53 -0.33
CA LEU A 45 9.60 -24.29 -1.01
C LEU A 45 10.21 -23.31 0.00
N ASP A 46 11.04 -22.39 -0.49
CA ASP A 46 11.60 -21.31 0.32
C ASP A 46 10.62 -20.12 0.36
N TYR A 47 10.38 -19.59 1.56
CA TYR A 47 9.68 -18.32 1.76
C TYR A 47 10.70 -17.22 2.05
N ILE A 48 10.75 -16.22 1.18
CA ILE A 48 11.66 -15.08 1.31
C ILE A 48 10.82 -13.80 1.48
N PRO A 49 10.53 -13.38 2.72
CA PRO A 49 9.59 -12.29 3.02
C PRO A 49 9.88 -10.96 2.30
N THR A 50 11.15 -10.70 1.96
CA THR A 50 11.59 -9.48 1.27
C THR A 50 11.41 -9.54 -0.26
N GLN A 51 11.16 -10.72 -0.81
CA GLN A 51 10.95 -10.95 -2.25
C GLN A 51 9.53 -11.42 -2.56
N ASP A 52 8.89 -12.10 -1.61
CA ASP A 52 7.55 -12.63 -1.76
C ASP A 52 6.52 -11.60 -1.29
N VAL A 53 5.44 -11.45 -2.04
CA VAL A 53 4.29 -10.62 -1.67
C VAL A 53 3.17 -11.51 -1.17
N VAL A 54 2.71 -11.24 0.04
CA VAL A 54 1.57 -11.94 0.63
C VAL A 54 0.29 -11.15 0.35
N ILE A 55 -0.69 -11.81 -0.27
CA ILE A 55 -2.00 -11.21 -0.54
C ILE A 55 -3.06 -11.98 0.24
N VAL A 56 -3.71 -11.29 1.18
CA VAL A 56 -4.85 -11.80 1.92
C VAL A 56 -6.13 -11.31 1.28
N MET A 57 -6.86 -12.22 0.62
CA MET A 57 -8.19 -11.92 0.10
C MET A 57 -9.20 -12.08 1.23
N ALA A 58 -9.65 -10.97 1.76
CA ALA A 58 -10.63 -10.97 2.85
C ALA A 58 -12.05 -10.97 2.28
N ASN A 59 -12.94 -11.79 2.84
CA ASN A 59 -14.33 -11.87 2.42
C ASN A 59 -15.17 -10.68 2.95
N GLY A 60 -14.71 -9.47 2.63
CA GLY A 60 -15.39 -8.20 2.91
C GLY A 60 -15.94 -7.61 1.62
N LYS A 61 -17.17 -7.11 1.65
CA LYS A 61 -17.86 -6.60 0.46
C LYS A 61 -17.72 -5.10 0.25
N ARG A 62 -17.06 -4.40 1.16
CA ARG A 62 -16.81 -2.96 1.10
C ARG A 62 -15.34 -2.69 0.78
N TYR A 63 -15.06 -1.48 0.32
CA TYR A 63 -13.71 -0.92 0.29
C TYR A 63 -13.04 -1.01 1.67
N GLY A 64 -11.72 -0.93 1.70
CA GLY A 64 -10.93 -0.95 2.92
C GLY A 64 -9.66 -1.78 2.79
N GLY A 65 -9.06 -1.79 1.60
CA GLY A 65 -7.74 -2.34 1.38
C GLY A 65 -6.69 -1.67 2.26
N VAL A 66 -5.68 -2.43 2.65
CA VAL A 66 -4.52 -1.93 3.41
C VAL A 66 -3.30 -2.75 3.04
N ALA A 67 -2.19 -2.10 2.77
CA ALA A 67 -0.90 -2.76 2.67
C ALA A 67 -0.05 -2.46 3.92
N ASN A 68 0.57 -3.50 4.46
CA ASN A 68 1.55 -3.39 5.52
C ASN A 68 2.93 -3.67 4.94
N LEU A 69 3.82 -2.69 5.10
CA LEU A 69 5.19 -2.74 4.61
C LEU A 69 6.16 -2.64 5.78
N THR A 70 7.31 -3.29 5.65
CA THR A 70 8.46 -3.07 6.54
C THR A 70 9.60 -2.43 5.76
N LYS A 71 10.51 -1.74 6.45
CA LYS A 71 11.72 -1.15 5.82
C LYS A 71 12.71 -2.21 5.33
N SER A 72 12.56 -3.46 5.72
CA SER A 72 13.30 -4.59 5.16
C SER A 72 12.78 -5.05 3.80
N GLY A 73 11.60 -4.57 3.37
CA GLY A 73 11.02 -4.89 2.06
C GLY A 73 9.87 -5.90 2.10
N GLU A 74 9.49 -6.40 3.26
CA GLU A 74 8.34 -7.29 3.42
C GLU A 74 7.04 -6.56 3.07
N GLY A 75 6.12 -7.22 2.38
CA GLY A 75 4.84 -6.66 2.00
C GLY A 75 3.69 -7.65 2.17
N VAL A 76 2.68 -7.22 2.93
CA VAL A 76 1.42 -7.95 3.09
C VAL A 76 0.27 -7.03 2.68
N ALA A 77 -0.46 -7.40 1.64
CA ALA A 77 -1.64 -6.69 1.18
C ALA A 77 -2.91 -7.38 1.67
N ILE A 78 -3.78 -6.64 2.32
CA ILE A 78 -5.11 -7.08 2.73
C ILE A 78 -6.11 -6.51 1.72
N CYS A 79 -6.72 -7.37 0.91
CA CYS A 79 -7.60 -6.98 -0.17
C CYS A 79 -9.00 -7.55 0.07
N PRO A 80 -9.94 -6.76 0.62
CA PRO A 80 -11.33 -7.20 0.70
C PRO A 80 -11.91 -7.40 -0.71
N VAL A 81 -12.72 -8.45 -0.87
CA VAL A 81 -13.44 -8.76 -2.12
C VAL A 81 -14.63 -7.80 -2.24
N SER A 82 -14.31 -6.52 -2.46
CA SER A 82 -15.30 -5.45 -2.54
C SER A 82 -16.20 -5.60 -3.76
N GLU A 83 -17.50 -5.46 -3.53
CA GLU A 83 -18.55 -5.40 -4.58
C GLU A 83 -18.91 -3.95 -4.94
N GLU A 84 -18.22 -2.97 -4.38
CA GLU A 84 -18.43 -1.55 -4.68
C GLU A 84 -18.05 -1.22 -6.15
N PRO A 85 -18.62 -0.15 -6.72
CA PRO A 85 -18.25 0.29 -8.07
C PRO A 85 -16.82 0.85 -8.09
N PHE A 86 -16.28 1.03 -9.30
CA PHE A 86 -15.03 1.76 -9.51
C PHE A 86 -15.08 3.15 -8.82
N PRO A 87 -14.02 3.59 -8.14
CA PRO A 87 -12.69 2.97 -8.02
C PRO A 87 -12.53 1.98 -6.85
N ASN A 88 -13.58 1.68 -6.09
CA ASN A 88 -13.54 0.96 -4.83
C ASN A 88 -13.75 -0.56 -4.98
N ASN A 89 -13.74 -1.07 -6.22
CA ASN A 89 -13.91 -2.51 -6.47
C ASN A 89 -12.66 -3.32 -6.16
N PHE A 90 -12.82 -4.63 -6.02
CA PHE A 90 -11.73 -5.56 -5.69
C PHE A 90 -10.53 -5.44 -6.62
N VAL A 91 -10.74 -5.27 -7.93
CA VAL A 91 -9.62 -5.19 -8.90
C VAL A 91 -8.75 -3.97 -8.65
N GLN A 92 -9.36 -2.83 -8.32
CA GLN A 92 -8.60 -1.61 -8.03
C GLN A 92 -7.91 -1.70 -6.67
N ILE A 93 -8.57 -2.27 -5.66
CA ILE A 93 -7.95 -2.54 -4.35
C ILE A 93 -6.72 -3.45 -4.53
N LEU A 94 -6.85 -4.54 -5.30
CA LEU A 94 -5.75 -5.46 -5.56
C LEU A 94 -4.58 -4.77 -6.27
N ARG A 95 -4.87 -3.93 -7.25
CA ARG A 95 -3.82 -3.18 -7.97
C ARG A 95 -3.11 -2.18 -7.07
N HIS A 96 -3.85 -1.47 -6.23
CA HIS A 96 -3.33 -0.48 -5.30
C HIS A 96 -2.53 -1.14 -4.17
N GLU A 97 -3.15 -2.01 -3.39
CA GLU A 97 -2.53 -2.58 -2.18
C GLU A 97 -1.44 -3.61 -2.52
N ALA A 98 -1.76 -4.58 -3.38
CA ALA A 98 -0.81 -5.63 -3.71
C ALA A 98 0.19 -5.19 -4.78
N GLY A 99 -0.26 -4.57 -5.86
CA GLY A 99 0.60 -4.15 -6.95
C GLY A 99 1.41 -2.90 -6.60
N GLY A 100 0.78 -1.87 -6.10
CA GLY A 100 1.41 -0.60 -5.78
C GLY A 100 2.24 -0.64 -4.51
N HIS A 101 1.60 -0.90 -3.37
CA HIS A 101 2.31 -0.89 -2.10
C HIS A 101 3.14 -2.14 -1.88
N ALA A 102 2.52 -3.33 -1.80
CA ALA A 102 3.22 -4.52 -1.34
C ALA A 102 4.30 -5.00 -2.33
N PHE A 103 4.07 -4.93 -3.64
CA PHE A 103 5.04 -5.29 -4.67
C PHE A 103 5.91 -4.10 -5.08
N GLY A 104 5.30 -3.01 -5.55
CA GLY A 104 5.99 -1.84 -6.11
C GLY A 104 6.67 -0.96 -5.06
N LYS A 105 6.36 -1.15 -3.77
CA LYS A 105 6.88 -0.33 -2.66
C LYS A 105 6.59 1.16 -2.84
N LEU A 106 5.47 1.48 -3.51
CA LEU A 106 5.07 2.83 -3.83
C LEU A 106 4.32 3.50 -2.67
N ALA A 107 4.47 4.80 -2.54
CA ALA A 107 3.65 5.63 -1.67
C ALA A 107 2.33 5.99 -2.36
N ASP A 108 1.31 6.34 -1.58
CA ASP A 108 0.09 6.95 -2.09
C ASP A 108 0.39 8.25 -2.84
N GLU A 109 -0.18 8.42 -4.02
CA GLU A 109 -0.06 9.65 -4.80
C GLU A 109 -1.24 10.62 -4.61
N TYR A 110 -2.28 10.20 -3.90
CA TYR A 110 -3.37 11.10 -3.53
C TYR A 110 -3.00 12.05 -2.39
N SER A 111 -3.77 13.13 -2.25
CA SER A 111 -3.57 14.15 -1.21
C SER A 111 -4.91 14.64 -0.67
N PHE A 112 -5.09 14.54 0.63
CA PHE A 112 -6.28 15.06 1.33
C PHE A 112 -5.94 15.81 2.64
N GLY A 113 -4.66 15.79 3.03
CA GLY A 113 -4.16 16.49 4.21
C GLY A 113 -3.64 17.90 3.91
N GLY A 114 -3.01 18.53 4.90
CA GLY A 114 -2.27 19.77 4.76
C GLY A 114 -0.92 19.59 4.05
N PRO A 115 -0.12 20.68 3.95
CA PRO A 115 1.28 20.57 3.51
C PRO A 115 2.08 19.64 4.43
N ILE A 116 3.15 19.04 3.86
CA ILE A 116 4.02 18.15 4.64
C ILE A 116 4.67 18.91 5.81
N ASP A 117 4.61 18.36 7.00
CA ASP A 117 5.33 18.85 8.17
C ASP A 117 6.70 18.17 8.31
N ALA A 118 7.52 18.66 9.25
CA ALA A 118 8.87 18.17 9.47
C ALA A 118 8.91 16.69 9.91
N SER A 119 7.92 16.23 10.67
CA SER A 119 7.87 14.85 11.15
C SER A 119 7.51 13.90 10.00
N THR A 120 6.53 14.26 9.21
CA THR A 120 6.10 13.52 8.01
C THR A 120 7.22 13.50 6.95
N ALA A 121 7.93 14.61 6.76
CA ALA A 121 9.08 14.68 5.86
C ALA A 121 10.22 13.75 6.31
N SER A 122 10.54 13.73 7.60
CA SER A 122 11.53 12.82 8.16
C SER A 122 11.12 11.36 8.02
N TYR A 123 9.84 11.07 8.22
CA TYR A 123 9.27 9.74 8.03
C TYR A 123 9.37 9.29 6.56
N LEU A 124 8.91 10.10 5.61
CA LEU A 124 9.02 9.82 4.18
C LEU A 124 10.48 9.59 3.76
N LYS A 125 11.38 10.49 4.18
CA LYS A 125 12.82 10.33 3.91
C LYS A 125 13.35 8.98 4.41
N SER A 126 12.98 8.56 5.60
CA SER A 126 13.44 7.30 6.19
C SER A 126 13.00 6.05 5.39
N TRP A 127 11.87 6.12 4.68
CA TRP A 127 11.44 5.09 3.75
C TRP A 127 12.17 5.16 2.42
N GLN A 128 12.42 6.37 1.93
CA GLN A 128 13.21 6.58 0.71
C GLN A 128 14.67 6.13 0.89
N ASP A 129 15.26 6.36 2.06
CA ASP A 129 16.58 5.85 2.40
C ASP A 129 16.64 4.31 2.47
N ALA A 130 15.51 3.66 2.72
CA ALA A 130 15.34 2.21 2.63
C ALA A 130 14.99 1.71 1.20
N GLY A 131 14.98 2.59 0.20
CA GLY A 131 14.69 2.26 -1.20
C GLY A 131 13.21 2.13 -1.55
N MET A 132 12.31 2.66 -0.73
CA MET A 132 10.86 2.63 -0.92
C MET A 132 10.28 4.02 -1.15
N TYR A 133 9.01 4.10 -1.56
CA TYR A 133 8.29 5.36 -1.79
C TYR A 133 9.00 6.30 -2.79
N LEU A 134 9.71 5.68 -3.75
CA LEU A 134 10.49 6.41 -4.76
C LEU A 134 9.64 7.00 -5.89
N ASN A 135 8.33 6.82 -5.85
CA ASN A 135 7.37 7.44 -6.77
C ASN A 135 6.92 8.85 -6.37
N VAL A 136 7.33 9.32 -5.19
CA VAL A 136 7.09 10.68 -4.72
C VAL A 136 8.40 11.38 -4.37
N SER A 137 8.43 12.71 -4.45
CA SER A 137 9.61 13.53 -4.11
C SER A 137 9.23 14.66 -3.18
N MET A 138 10.14 15.04 -2.28
CA MET A 138 10.05 16.28 -1.49
C MET A 138 10.67 17.50 -2.21
N SER A 139 11.05 17.35 -3.47
CA SER A 139 11.58 18.42 -4.32
C SER A 139 10.82 18.44 -5.65
N SER A 140 10.57 19.63 -6.18
CA SER A 140 9.98 19.81 -7.52
C SER A 140 10.99 19.68 -8.65
N THR A 141 12.28 19.55 -8.33
CA THR A 141 13.39 19.57 -9.30
C THR A 141 14.35 18.41 -9.15
N GLU A 142 14.41 17.79 -7.97
CA GLU A 142 15.27 16.65 -7.67
C GLU A 142 14.39 15.44 -7.34
N PHE A 143 14.64 14.32 -8.02
CA PHE A 143 13.76 13.15 -7.93
C PHE A 143 14.54 11.90 -7.50
N PRO A 144 13.86 10.92 -6.86
CA PRO A 144 14.45 9.61 -6.64
C PRO A 144 14.95 8.98 -7.95
N GLN A 145 16.03 8.21 -7.91
CA GLN A 145 16.73 7.70 -9.10
C GLN A 145 15.84 7.02 -10.15
N PRO A 146 14.91 6.11 -9.81
CA PRO A 146 14.05 5.51 -10.82
C PRO A 146 13.17 6.52 -11.55
N TRP A 147 12.67 7.53 -10.85
CA TRP A 147 11.87 8.58 -11.43
C TRP A 147 12.71 9.54 -12.26
N GLN A 148 13.89 9.95 -11.78
CA GLN A 148 14.81 10.81 -12.52
C GLN A 148 15.20 10.15 -13.85
N GLU A 149 15.52 8.86 -13.85
CA GLU A 149 15.84 8.11 -15.07
C GLU A 149 14.68 8.09 -16.08
N LEU A 150 13.44 7.89 -15.60
CA LEU A 150 12.25 7.93 -16.47
C LEU A 150 12.01 9.34 -17.04
N LYS A 151 12.28 10.39 -16.27
CA LYS A 151 12.21 11.78 -16.72
C LYS A 151 13.26 12.08 -17.81
N ASP A 152 14.50 11.67 -17.58
CA ASP A 152 15.61 11.84 -18.52
C ASP A 152 15.35 11.11 -19.86
N ARG A 153 14.61 10.02 -19.83
CA ARG A 153 14.15 9.28 -21.02
C ARG A 153 12.90 9.85 -21.64
N GLY A 154 12.38 10.98 -21.16
CA GLY A 154 11.15 11.60 -21.65
C GLY A 154 9.87 10.80 -21.41
N LYS A 155 9.87 9.90 -20.40
CA LYS A 155 8.69 9.11 -20.02
C LYS A 155 7.82 9.82 -19.00
N ILE A 156 8.36 10.83 -18.33
CA ILE A 156 7.66 11.71 -17.39
C ILE A 156 7.87 13.14 -17.91
N SER A 157 6.79 13.83 -18.29
CA SER A 157 6.84 15.20 -18.82
C SER A 157 6.67 16.24 -17.72
N ASP A 158 5.73 16.00 -16.82
CA ASP A 158 5.27 16.96 -15.83
C ASP A 158 5.42 16.45 -14.40
N VAL A 159 5.31 17.38 -13.46
CA VAL A 159 5.39 17.12 -12.03
C VAL A 159 4.22 17.81 -11.35
N TYR A 160 3.47 17.05 -10.58
CA TYR A 160 2.24 17.50 -9.94
C TYR A 160 2.43 17.61 -8.43
N VAL A 161 1.96 18.71 -7.86
CA VAL A 161 2.01 18.91 -6.41
C VAL A 161 1.01 18.00 -5.70
N GLY A 162 1.40 17.54 -4.52
CA GLY A 162 0.64 16.62 -3.69
C GLY A 162 1.08 15.17 -3.85
N GLY A 163 0.84 14.38 -2.84
CA GLY A 163 1.20 12.97 -2.70
C GLY A 163 1.56 12.66 -1.25
N PHE A 164 1.68 11.37 -0.90
CA PHE A 164 1.90 10.92 0.46
C PHE A 164 0.88 11.51 1.45
N SER A 165 -0.37 11.56 1.02
CA SER A 165 -1.50 12.22 1.69
C SER A 165 -1.34 13.74 1.92
N CYS A 166 -0.25 14.38 1.49
CA CYS A 166 0.04 15.79 1.67
C CYS A 166 -0.39 16.62 0.45
N SER A 167 -0.96 17.81 0.69
CA SER A 167 -1.39 18.73 -0.37
C SER A 167 -0.27 19.63 -0.90
N GLY A 168 0.88 19.68 -0.23
CA GLY A 168 2.02 20.52 -0.62
C GLY A 168 3.32 20.03 0.00
N GLY A 169 4.45 20.41 -0.61
CA GLY A 169 5.79 19.97 -0.20
C GLY A 169 6.13 18.53 -0.57
N VAL A 170 5.24 17.86 -1.31
CA VAL A 170 5.45 16.57 -1.95
C VAL A 170 4.99 16.68 -3.40
N TRP A 171 5.67 16.00 -4.29
CA TRP A 171 5.38 15.98 -5.73
C TRP A 171 5.29 14.55 -6.23
N ARG A 172 4.52 14.32 -7.29
CA ARG A 172 4.33 13.05 -7.98
C ARG A 172 4.49 13.20 -9.49
N SER A 173 4.68 12.10 -10.20
CA SER A 173 4.97 12.08 -11.64
C SER A 173 3.73 12.03 -12.54
N SER A 174 2.55 11.85 -11.97
CA SER A 174 1.28 11.78 -12.72
C SER A 174 0.19 12.61 -12.06
N GLU A 175 -0.70 13.16 -12.85
CA GLU A 175 -1.86 13.90 -12.34
C GLU A 175 -2.86 12.96 -11.68
N ASN A 176 -3.11 11.83 -12.34
CA ASN A 176 -4.01 10.78 -11.88
C ASN A 176 -3.31 9.44 -11.96
N SER A 177 -3.19 8.75 -10.84
CA SER A 177 -2.64 7.41 -10.75
C SER A 177 -3.56 6.49 -9.95
N LEU A 178 -3.21 5.20 -9.91
CA LEU A 178 -3.90 4.22 -9.05
C LEU A 178 -3.35 4.22 -7.62
N MET A 179 -2.29 5.00 -7.35
CA MET A 179 -1.64 5.13 -6.05
C MET A 179 -2.11 6.38 -5.31
#